data_97d0e7131f514e3b4aeb8377bb97fa0f
#
_entry.id   97d0e7131f514e3b4aeb8377bb97fa0f
#
_cell.length_a   1.000
_cell.length_b   1.000
_cell.length_c   1.000
_cell.angle_alpha   90.00
_cell.angle_beta   90.00
_cell.angle_gamma   90.00
#
_symmetry.space_group_name_H-M   'P 1'
#
loop_
_entity.id
_entity.type
_entity.pdbx_description
1 polymer ?
#
loop_
_entity_poly.entity_id
_entity_poly.type
_entity_poly.pdbx_seq_one_letter_code
_entity_poly.pdbx_strand_id
1 'polypeptide(L)'
;LTSLPAISVNLERLDRAAKGFALLEVISPEDEIGIEAPDNVEIQWVVNPNPLEGSNALMQSLREIPWLEGEPYVWIAGEFEIMRSGRKFVRKEKQVNKRSSYISSYWKIGETDEGMKIAKALDAAENE
;
A
#
# COMPACT_ATOMS: atom_id res chain seq x y z
N LEU A 1 0.85 -1.46 -8.72
CA LEU A 1 0.76 -2.27 -9.96
C LEU A 1 0.63 -3.77 -9.66
N THR A 2 1.69 -4.40 -9.17
CA THR A 2 1.69 -5.85 -8.92
C THR A 2 0.78 -6.27 -7.78
N SER A 3 0.43 -5.35 -6.89
CA SER A 3 -0.44 -5.61 -5.75
C SER A 3 -1.93 -5.41 -6.06
N LEU A 4 -2.27 -4.83 -7.20
CA LEU A 4 -3.65 -4.51 -7.53
C LEU A 4 -4.61 -5.72 -7.48
N PRO A 5 -4.26 -6.89 -8.00
CA PRO A 5 -5.14 -8.05 -7.87
C PRO A 5 -5.42 -8.45 -6.42
N ALA A 6 -4.40 -8.42 -5.57
CA ALA A 6 -4.56 -8.76 -4.15
C ALA A 6 -5.42 -7.73 -3.43
N ILE A 7 -5.22 -6.44 -3.71
CA ILE A 7 -6.03 -5.37 -3.13
C ILE A 7 -7.49 -5.52 -3.56
N SER A 8 -7.75 -5.81 -4.83
CA SER A 8 -9.11 -6.00 -5.36
C SER A 8 -9.84 -7.10 -4.61
N VAL A 9 -9.20 -8.24 -4.39
CA VAL A 9 -9.78 -9.36 -3.65
C VAL A 9 -10.06 -8.97 -2.20
N ASN A 10 -9.13 -8.27 -1.56
CA ASN A 10 -9.31 -7.82 -0.17
C ASN A 10 -10.50 -6.86 -0.04
N LEU A 11 -10.66 -5.93 -0.97
CA LEU A 11 -11.77 -4.98 -0.96
C LEU A 11 -13.12 -5.66 -1.15
N GLU A 12 -13.18 -6.65 -2.03
CA GLU A 12 -14.41 -7.43 -2.28
C GLU A 12 -14.86 -8.22 -1.04
N ARG A 13 -13.90 -8.60 -0.19
CA ARG A 13 -14.16 -9.41 1.01
C ARG A 13 -14.44 -8.61 2.27
N LEU A 14 -14.29 -7.29 2.22
CA LEU A 14 -14.58 -6.45 3.37
C LEU A 14 -16.05 -6.52 3.76
N ASP A 15 -16.30 -6.40 5.07
CA ASP A 15 -17.66 -6.22 5.58
C ASP A 15 -18.27 -4.96 4.96
N ARG A 16 -19.56 -5.01 4.62
CA ARG A 16 -20.26 -3.90 3.99
C ARG A 16 -20.30 -2.65 4.84
N ALA A 17 -20.17 -2.78 6.14
CA ALA A 17 -20.10 -1.66 7.08
C ALA A 17 -18.70 -1.07 7.20
N ALA A 18 -17.69 -1.65 6.54
CA ALA A 18 -16.32 -1.16 6.58
C ALA A 18 -16.24 0.24 5.97
N LYS A 19 -15.37 1.06 6.53
CA LYS A 19 -15.09 2.41 6.03
C LYS A 19 -13.60 2.64 6.00
N GLY A 20 -13.14 3.45 5.07
CA GLY A 20 -11.74 3.73 4.93
C GLY A 20 -11.35 4.23 3.56
N PHE A 21 -10.09 4.04 3.23
CA PHE A 21 -9.50 4.52 1.99
C PHE A 21 -8.69 3.43 1.32
N ALA A 22 -8.76 3.37 0.00
CA ALA A 22 -7.91 2.52 -0.81
C ALA A 22 -7.16 3.40 -1.81
N LEU A 23 -5.84 3.47 -1.66
CA LEU A 23 -4.97 4.25 -2.55
C LEU A 23 -4.29 3.28 -3.51
N LEU A 24 -4.60 3.40 -4.79
CA LEU A 24 -4.17 2.44 -5.82
C LEU A 24 -3.32 3.15 -6.86
N GLU A 25 -2.04 2.77 -6.95
CA GLU A 25 -1.12 3.34 -7.92
C GLU A 25 -1.18 2.59 -9.24
N VAL A 26 -1.34 3.34 -10.33
CA VAL A 26 -1.33 2.83 -11.70
C VAL A 26 -0.43 3.68 -12.58
N ILE A 27 -0.04 3.15 -13.74
CA ILE A 27 0.83 3.86 -14.70
C ILE A 27 0.04 4.92 -15.47
N SER A 28 -1.20 4.61 -15.81
CA SER A 28 -2.06 5.45 -16.63
C SER A 28 -3.50 5.42 -16.12
N PRO A 29 -4.29 6.50 -16.32
CA PRO A 29 -5.71 6.46 -16.01
C PRO A 29 -6.47 5.33 -16.71
N GLU A 30 -5.97 4.86 -17.84
CA GLU A 30 -6.57 3.74 -18.58
C GLU A 30 -6.43 2.40 -17.83
N ASP A 31 -5.53 2.33 -16.86
CA ASP A 31 -5.32 1.14 -16.03
C ASP A 31 -6.31 1.05 -14.87
N GLU A 32 -7.13 2.08 -14.67
CA GLU A 32 -8.16 2.06 -13.64
C GLU A 32 -9.25 1.05 -14.02
N ILE A 33 -9.58 0.21 -13.06
CA ILE A 33 -10.58 -0.86 -13.26
C ILE A 33 -11.72 -0.67 -12.28
N GLY A 34 -12.87 -1.27 -12.60
CA GLY A 34 -13.98 -1.34 -11.65
C GLY A 34 -13.63 -2.29 -10.51
N ILE A 35 -13.69 -1.79 -9.29
CA ILE A 35 -13.40 -2.59 -8.10
C ILE A 35 -14.62 -2.54 -7.20
N GLU A 36 -15.08 -3.71 -6.77
CA GLU A 36 -16.15 -3.80 -5.80
C GLU A 36 -15.59 -3.56 -4.40
N ALA A 37 -16.19 -2.61 -3.70
CA ALA A 37 -15.81 -2.25 -2.34
C ALA A 37 -17.05 -1.77 -1.58
N PRO A 38 -17.04 -1.80 -0.24
CA PRO A 38 -18.12 -1.19 0.55
C PRO A 38 -18.30 0.29 0.20
N ASP A 39 -19.53 0.79 0.30
CA ASP A 39 -19.88 2.15 -0.08
C ASP A 39 -19.08 3.22 0.66
N ASN A 40 -18.68 2.94 1.90
CA ASN A 40 -17.95 3.88 2.75
C ASN A 40 -16.42 3.73 2.63
N VAL A 41 -15.95 2.93 1.69
CA VAL A 41 -14.53 2.86 1.34
C VAL A 41 -14.29 3.69 0.10
N GLU A 42 -13.52 4.77 0.24
CA GLU A 42 -13.17 5.64 -0.87
C GLU A 42 -11.97 5.09 -1.62
N ILE A 43 -12.12 4.90 -2.93
CA ILE A 43 -11.03 4.45 -3.78
C ILE A 43 -10.42 5.67 -4.46
N GLN A 44 -9.12 5.88 -4.27
CA GLN A 44 -8.37 6.95 -4.91
C GLN A 44 -7.29 6.34 -5.81
N TRP A 45 -7.30 6.73 -7.07
CA TRP A 45 -6.31 6.30 -8.04
C TRP A 45 -5.16 7.30 -8.09
N VAL A 46 -3.94 6.78 -7.96
CA VAL A 46 -2.71 7.58 -8.01
C VAL A 46 -1.96 7.21 -9.29
N VAL A 47 -1.85 8.15 -10.22
CA VAL A 47 -1.18 7.90 -11.51
C VAL A 47 0.32 8.18 -11.36
N ASN A 48 1.13 7.18 -11.67
CA ASN A 48 2.58 7.29 -11.73
C ASN A 48 3.07 6.73 -13.06
N PRO A 49 3.30 7.58 -14.07
CA PRO A 49 3.67 7.11 -15.41
C PRO A 49 5.08 6.52 -15.50
N ASN A 50 5.92 6.75 -14.49
CA ASN A 50 7.31 6.30 -14.49
C ASN A 50 7.63 5.51 -13.21
N PRO A 51 7.03 4.32 -13.02
CA PRO A 51 7.17 3.58 -11.76
C PRO A 51 8.61 3.11 -11.46
N LEU A 52 9.47 3.02 -12.48
CA LEU A 52 10.86 2.60 -12.30
C LEU A 52 11.79 3.74 -11.87
N GLU A 53 11.32 4.98 -11.90
CA GLU A 53 12.10 6.14 -11.48
C GLU A 53 11.90 6.50 -10.01
N GLY A 54 10.99 5.79 -9.36
CA GLY A 54 10.57 6.12 -8.00
C GLY A 54 9.61 7.31 -8.00
N SER A 55 8.75 7.38 -7.00
CA SER A 55 7.79 8.47 -6.86
C SER A 55 7.31 8.55 -5.43
N ASN A 56 7.05 9.78 -4.96
CA ASN A 56 6.45 10.03 -3.66
C ASN A 56 4.93 10.21 -3.75
N ALA A 57 4.33 10.08 -4.94
CA ALA A 57 2.91 10.38 -5.14
C ALA A 57 1.99 9.55 -4.23
N LEU A 58 2.25 8.26 -4.11
CA LEU A 58 1.44 7.38 -3.26
C LEU A 58 1.59 7.77 -1.78
N MET A 59 2.80 8.06 -1.33
CA MET A 59 3.04 8.48 0.06
C MET A 59 2.44 9.85 0.35
N GLN A 60 2.48 10.78 -0.60
CA GLN A 60 1.81 12.07 -0.46
C GLN A 60 0.31 11.89 -0.31
N SER A 61 -0.29 11.05 -1.13
CA SER A 61 -1.72 10.73 -1.03
C SER A 61 -2.07 10.11 0.32
N LEU A 62 -1.23 9.21 0.81
CA LEU A 62 -1.42 8.60 2.12
C LEU A 62 -1.39 9.64 3.25
N ARG A 63 -0.49 10.61 3.17
CA ARG A 63 -0.39 11.67 4.18
C ARG A 63 -1.55 12.65 4.14
N GLU A 64 -2.21 12.78 3.01
CA GLU A 64 -3.32 13.73 2.81
C GLU A 64 -4.69 13.17 3.21
N ILE A 65 -4.84 11.86 3.33
CA ILE A 65 -6.14 11.31 3.75
C ILE A 65 -6.43 11.65 5.22
N PRO A 66 -7.71 11.91 5.56
CA PRO A 66 -8.08 12.07 6.97
C PRO A 66 -7.84 10.74 7.70
N TRP A 67 -7.06 10.77 8.77
CA TRP A 67 -6.80 9.55 9.53
C TRP A 67 -8.03 9.15 10.31
N LEU A 68 -8.41 7.87 10.22
CA LEU A 68 -9.60 7.36 10.88
C LEU A 68 -9.40 7.26 12.38
N GLU A 69 -10.46 7.60 13.14
CA GLU A 69 -10.47 7.40 14.59
C GLU A 69 -10.56 5.92 14.93
N GLY A 70 -10.04 5.56 16.10
CA GLY A 70 -10.04 4.18 16.59
C GLY A 70 -8.80 3.43 16.15
N GLU A 71 -8.91 2.11 15.98
CA GLU A 71 -7.82 1.24 15.59
C GLU A 71 -8.00 0.78 14.13
N PRO A 72 -7.47 1.53 13.16
CA PRO A 72 -7.58 1.10 11.76
C PRO A 72 -6.71 -0.13 11.49
N TYR A 73 -7.15 -0.96 10.56
CA TYR A 73 -6.31 -1.98 9.97
C TYR A 73 -5.68 -1.41 8.69
N VAL A 74 -4.37 -1.57 8.56
CA VAL A 74 -3.62 -1.04 7.41
C VAL A 74 -3.01 -2.18 6.61
N TRP A 75 -3.21 -2.16 5.30
CA TRP A 75 -2.65 -3.13 4.37
C TRP A 75 -1.87 -2.39 3.29
N ILE A 76 -0.55 -2.64 3.21
CA ILE A 76 0.35 -2.00 2.24
C ILE A 76 1.11 -3.07 1.48
N ALA A 77 1.08 -3.00 0.16
CA ALA A 77 1.92 -3.83 -0.69
C ALA A 77 2.30 -3.08 -1.96
N GLY A 78 3.53 -3.23 -2.37
CA GLY A 78 4.02 -2.56 -3.56
C GLY A 78 5.53 -2.58 -3.64
N GLU A 79 6.10 -1.51 -4.18
CA GLU A 79 7.53 -1.35 -4.34
C GLU A 79 8.23 -1.25 -2.98
N PHE A 80 9.46 -1.71 -2.91
CA PHE A 80 10.21 -1.86 -1.65
C PHE A 80 10.35 -0.58 -0.84
N GLU A 81 10.69 0.55 -1.46
CA GLU A 81 10.85 1.82 -0.73
C GLU A 81 9.49 2.40 -0.29
N ILE A 82 8.45 2.18 -1.07
CA ILE A 82 7.09 2.55 -0.68
C ILE A 82 6.67 1.74 0.56
N MET A 83 6.97 0.46 0.58
CA MET A 83 6.72 -0.39 1.74
C MET A 83 7.43 0.14 2.98
N ARG A 84 8.71 0.48 2.87
CA ARG A 84 9.50 1.00 3.99
C ARG A 84 8.97 2.33 4.51
N SER A 85 8.68 3.27 3.60
CA SER A 85 8.14 4.58 3.94
C SER A 85 6.75 4.46 4.56
N GLY A 86 5.91 3.61 4.00
CA GLY A 86 4.56 3.35 4.51
C GLY A 86 4.61 2.73 5.91
N ARG A 87 5.49 1.76 6.12
CA ARG A 87 5.68 1.14 7.42
C ARG A 87 6.08 2.16 8.49
N LYS A 88 7.04 3.03 8.17
CA LYS A 88 7.47 4.08 9.10
C LYS A 88 6.32 5.02 9.44
N PHE A 89 5.57 5.47 8.44
CA PHE A 89 4.43 6.35 8.64
C PHE A 89 3.37 5.70 9.54
N VAL A 90 2.98 4.48 9.21
CA VAL A 90 1.90 3.76 9.91
C VAL A 90 2.30 3.41 11.34
N ARG A 91 3.47 2.84 11.52
CA ARG A 91 3.88 2.32 12.83
C ARG A 91 4.48 3.36 13.75
N LYS A 92 5.25 4.30 13.22
CA LYS A 92 5.94 5.33 14.03
C LYS A 92 5.16 6.62 14.16
N GLU A 93 4.63 7.14 13.06
CA GLU A 93 3.89 8.40 13.10
C GLU A 93 2.44 8.22 13.56
N LYS A 94 1.77 7.17 13.10
CA LYS A 94 0.37 6.90 13.46
C LYS A 94 0.21 5.86 14.56
N GLN A 95 1.29 5.21 14.95
CA GLN A 95 1.33 4.24 16.06
C GLN A 95 0.34 3.08 15.90
N VAL A 96 0.13 2.64 14.66
CA VAL A 96 -0.70 1.47 14.39
C VAL A 96 0.06 0.22 14.84
N ASN A 97 -0.64 -0.65 15.59
CA ASN A 97 -0.06 -1.88 16.10
C ASN A 97 0.35 -2.81 14.94
N LYS A 98 1.48 -3.50 15.09
CA LYS A 98 1.96 -4.47 14.13
C LYS A 98 0.91 -5.53 13.79
N ARG A 99 0.10 -5.93 14.77
CA ARG A 99 -0.98 -6.91 14.59
C ARG A 99 -2.15 -6.38 13.76
N SER A 100 -2.27 -5.06 13.66
CA SER A 100 -3.31 -4.38 12.88
C SER A 100 -2.78 -3.88 11.54
N SER A 101 -1.68 -4.44 11.07
CA SER A 101 -1.10 -4.05 9.79
C SER A 101 -0.48 -5.24 9.07
N TYR A 102 -0.68 -5.26 7.76
CA TYR A 102 0.04 -6.13 6.85
C TYR A 102 0.83 -5.23 5.91
N ILE A 103 2.15 -5.36 5.92
CA ILE A 103 3.04 -4.49 5.13
C ILE A 103 4.10 -5.36 4.47
N SER A 104 4.06 -5.43 3.15
CA SER A 104 4.95 -6.28 2.36
C SER A 104 5.40 -5.60 1.09
N SER A 105 6.62 -5.87 0.65
CA SER A 105 7.06 -5.47 -0.67
C SER A 105 6.81 -6.60 -1.67
N TYR A 106 6.31 -6.23 -2.85
CA TYR A 106 6.05 -7.17 -3.93
C TYR A 106 7.10 -7.10 -5.03
N TRP A 107 7.83 -5.97 -5.11
CA TRP A 107 8.91 -5.78 -6.06
C TRP A 107 9.84 -4.66 -5.58
N LYS A 108 11.02 -4.57 -6.20
CA LYS A 108 11.99 -3.52 -5.90
C LYS A 108 12.58 -3.00 -7.21
N ILE A 109 12.66 -1.68 -7.34
CA ILE A 109 13.23 -1.03 -8.52
C ILE A 109 14.67 -1.53 -8.74
N GLY A 110 14.93 -2.00 -9.97
CA GLY A 110 16.26 -2.44 -10.37
C GLY A 110 16.67 -3.82 -9.88
N GLU A 111 15.80 -4.54 -9.17
CA GLU A 111 16.11 -5.86 -8.62
C GLU A 111 15.31 -6.98 -9.26
N THR A 112 15.93 -8.16 -9.31
CA THR A 112 15.25 -9.41 -9.64
C THR A 112 14.43 -9.88 -8.44
N ASP A 113 13.58 -10.90 -8.64
CA ASP A 113 12.83 -11.52 -7.53
C ASP A 113 13.77 -12.03 -6.43
N GLU A 114 14.91 -12.59 -6.83
CA GLU A 114 15.90 -13.10 -5.86
C GLU A 114 16.57 -11.96 -5.11
N GLY A 115 16.96 -10.89 -5.82
CA GLY A 115 17.53 -9.70 -5.20
C GLY A 115 16.56 -9.04 -4.22
N MET A 116 15.26 -9.03 -4.55
CA MET A 116 14.25 -8.54 -3.65
C MET A 116 14.12 -9.39 -2.38
N LYS A 117 14.20 -10.71 -2.50
CA LYS A 117 14.16 -11.60 -1.33
C LYS A 117 15.31 -11.31 -0.36
N ILE A 118 16.50 -11.09 -0.90
CA ILE A 118 17.67 -10.73 -0.10
C ILE A 118 17.44 -9.38 0.59
N ALA A 119 16.96 -8.38 -0.14
CA ALA A 119 16.67 -7.06 0.42
C ALA A 119 15.62 -7.12 1.54
N LYS A 120 14.57 -7.94 1.35
CA LYS A 120 13.53 -8.14 2.37
C LYS A 120 14.10 -8.79 3.64
N ALA A 121 14.97 -9.79 3.47
CA ALA A 121 15.58 -10.47 4.60
C ALA A 121 16.47 -9.52 5.43
N LEU A 122 17.27 -8.69 4.76
CA LEU A 122 18.09 -7.69 5.42
C LEU A 122 17.24 -6.64 6.14
N ASP A 123 16.20 -6.15 5.48
CA ASP A 123 15.28 -5.17 6.06
C ASP A 123 14.58 -5.74 7.30
N ALA A 124 14.10 -6.97 7.24
CA ALA A 124 13.47 -7.63 8.38
C ALA A 124 14.43 -7.77 9.57
N ALA A 125 15.68 -8.12 9.30
CA ALA A 125 16.71 -8.24 10.35
C ALA A 125 16.99 -6.91 11.05
N GLU A 126 16.90 -5.78 10.33
CA GLU A 126 17.13 -4.45 10.88
C GLU A 126 15.93 -3.88 11.64
N ASN A 127 14.70 -4.32 11.31
CA ASN A 127 13.47 -3.69 11.76
C ASN A 127 12.56 -4.60 12.60
N GLU A 128 13.05 -5.77 12.97
CA GLU A 128 12.30 -6.69 13.86
C GLU A 128 12.91 -6.78 15.25
#